data_bb088bfed2193ed28650260c606249c5
#
_entry.id   bb088bfed2193ed28650260c606249c5
#
_cell.length_a   1.000
_cell.length_b   1.000
_cell.length_c   1.000
_cell.angle_alpha   90.00
_cell.angle_beta   90.00
_cell.angle_gamma   90.00
#
_symmetry.space_group_name_H-M   'P 1'
#
loop_
_entity.id
_entity.type
_entity.pdbx_description
1 polymer ?
#
loop_
_entity_poly.entity_id
_entity_poly.type
_entity_poly.pdbx_seq_one_letter_code
_entity_poly.pdbx_strand_id
1 'polypeptide(L)'
;MEYRIVRNGLVREVERGRVTHTDVCDAHPELLRAARNVGRPTKEVCPICDDGRLVTVTFVFGAKLPPGGRCPGTVAELKALCRRPEPVLCYEVEVCAACAWHHLMRKYPAGGETKAAAKNLGKSPSKGPVR
;
A
#
# COMPACT_ATOMS: atom_id res chain seq x y z
N MET A 1 2.84 3.27 -9.63
CA MET A 1 4.15 3.63 -9.13
C MET A 1 4.61 2.66 -8.07
N GLU A 2 5.82 2.18 -8.21
CA GLU A 2 6.41 1.20 -7.31
C GLU A 2 7.44 1.86 -6.42
N TYR A 3 7.50 1.44 -5.18
CA TYR A 3 8.43 2.01 -4.22
C TYR A 3 9.39 0.98 -3.63
N ARG A 4 9.51 -0.17 -4.28
CA ARG A 4 10.34 -1.24 -3.74
C ARG A 4 11.82 -0.85 -3.64
N ILE A 5 12.32 -0.09 -4.59
CA ILE A 5 13.72 0.33 -4.55
C ILE A 5 13.99 1.26 -3.37
N VAL A 6 13.06 2.19 -3.13
CA VAL A 6 13.19 3.11 -2.00
C VAL A 6 13.12 2.32 -0.69
N ARG A 7 12.17 1.39 -0.62
CA ARG A 7 12.00 0.55 0.56
C ARG A 7 13.26 -0.27 0.82
N ASN A 8 13.83 -0.87 -0.21
CA ASN A 8 15.02 -1.68 -0.05
C ASN A 8 16.22 -0.83 0.37
N GLY A 9 16.28 0.40 -0.11
CA GLY A 9 17.31 1.33 0.30
C GLY A 9 17.23 1.66 1.77
N LEU A 10 16.02 1.86 2.28
CA LEU A 10 15.82 2.15 3.70
C LEU A 10 16.21 0.92 4.55
N VAL A 11 15.83 -0.27 4.11
CA VAL A 11 16.20 -1.49 4.82
C VAL A 11 17.73 -1.59 4.92
N ARG A 12 18.44 -1.27 3.84
CA ARG A 12 19.90 -1.30 3.88
C ARG A 12 20.47 -0.30 4.85
N GLU A 13 19.83 0.88 4.98
CA GLU A 13 20.30 1.87 5.94
C GLU A 13 20.14 1.38 7.37
N VAL A 14 19.08 0.65 7.65
CA VAL A 14 18.87 0.04 8.96
C VAL A 14 19.95 -1.02 9.20
N GLU A 15 20.21 -1.85 8.20
CA GLU A 15 21.21 -2.90 8.32
C GLU A 15 22.61 -2.34 8.56
N ARG A 16 22.88 -1.16 8.02
CA ARG A 16 24.17 -0.51 8.19
C ARG A 16 24.26 0.32 9.48
N GLY A 17 23.18 0.33 10.25
CA GLY A 17 23.16 1.07 11.51
C GLY A 17 22.99 2.57 11.37
N ARG A 18 22.68 3.08 10.19
CA ARG A 18 22.49 4.52 10.00
C ARG A 18 21.09 4.98 10.40
N VAL A 19 20.14 4.07 10.39
CA VAL A 19 18.77 4.34 10.80
C VAL A 19 18.42 3.27 11.82
N THR A 20 17.79 3.64 12.93
CA THR A 20 17.48 2.67 13.96
C THR A 20 16.14 2.00 13.72
N HIS A 21 15.93 0.86 14.36
CA HIS A 21 14.65 0.18 14.29
C HIS A 21 13.53 1.10 14.79
N THR A 22 13.78 1.86 15.81
CA THR A 22 12.76 2.76 16.36
C THR A 22 12.33 3.80 15.34
N ASP A 23 13.26 4.24 14.49
CA ASP A 23 12.94 5.25 13.49
C ASP A 23 11.98 4.74 12.42
N VAL A 24 11.99 3.45 12.15
CA VAL A 24 11.19 2.88 11.05
C VAL A 24 10.07 1.96 11.53
N CYS A 25 10.08 1.56 12.79
CA CYS A 25 9.03 0.70 13.35
C CYS A 25 8.05 1.58 14.11
N ASP A 26 7.42 2.47 13.37
CA ASP A 26 6.60 3.53 13.95
C ASP A 26 5.22 3.62 13.30
N ALA A 27 4.69 2.53 12.82
CA ALA A 27 3.37 2.54 12.20
C ALA A 27 2.33 3.06 13.18
N HIS A 28 1.44 3.90 12.67
CA HIS A 28 0.36 4.44 13.46
C HIS A 28 -0.53 3.30 13.96
N PRO A 29 -1.09 3.40 15.17
CA PRO A 29 -1.97 2.34 15.70
C PRO A 29 -3.12 1.97 14.79
N GLU A 30 -3.67 2.94 14.03
CA GLU A 30 -4.74 2.63 13.08
C GLU A 30 -4.26 1.75 11.95
N LEU A 31 -3.02 1.96 11.49
CA LEU A 31 -2.46 1.11 10.45
C LEU A 31 -2.23 -0.30 10.99
N LEU A 32 -1.76 -0.40 12.24
CA LEU A 32 -1.57 -1.72 12.85
C LEU A 32 -2.88 -2.44 13.02
N ARG A 33 -3.94 -1.71 13.37
CA ARG A 33 -5.26 -2.30 13.49
C ARG A 33 -5.74 -2.81 12.14
N ALA A 34 -5.57 -2.01 11.09
CA ALA A 34 -5.95 -2.42 9.75
C ALA A 34 -5.16 -3.65 9.31
N ALA A 35 -3.87 -3.69 9.63
CA ALA A 35 -3.03 -4.83 9.28
C ALA A 35 -3.55 -6.11 9.93
N ARG A 36 -3.96 -6.03 11.19
CA ARG A 36 -4.46 -7.21 11.90
C ARG A 36 -5.83 -7.64 11.42
N ASN A 37 -6.68 -6.69 11.07
CA ASN A 37 -8.06 -6.99 10.73
C ASN A 37 -8.31 -7.26 9.26
N VAL A 38 -7.62 -6.54 8.38
CA VAL A 38 -7.88 -6.65 6.94
C VAL A 38 -6.59 -6.83 6.13
N GLY A 39 -5.45 -6.99 6.77
CA GLY A 39 -4.20 -7.19 6.05
C GLY A 39 -4.18 -8.52 5.35
N ARG A 40 -3.59 -8.56 4.16
CA ARG A 40 -3.43 -9.80 3.41
C ARG A 40 -2.04 -10.34 3.69
N PRO A 41 -1.94 -11.53 4.28
CA PRO A 41 -0.63 -12.10 4.63
C PRO A 41 0.21 -12.35 3.39
N THR A 42 1.51 -12.18 3.53
CA THR A 42 2.45 -12.53 2.47
C THR A 42 3.35 -13.64 3.00
N LYS A 43 4.23 -14.12 2.16
CA LYS A 43 5.20 -15.12 2.59
C LYS A 43 6.49 -14.50 3.06
N GLU A 44 6.58 -13.18 3.02
CA GLU A 44 7.83 -12.49 3.35
C GLU A 44 7.94 -12.22 4.84
N VAL A 45 9.14 -12.36 5.35
CA VAL A 45 9.44 -12.05 6.73
C VAL A 45 9.88 -10.59 6.79
N CYS A 46 9.56 -9.93 7.89
CA CYS A 46 9.91 -8.52 8.05
C CYS A 46 11.43 -8.34 7.96
N PRO A 47 11.90 -7.44 7.12
CA PRO A 47 13.34 -7.24 6.97
C PRO A 47 13.96 -6.48 8.13
N ILE A 48 13.15 -5.95 9.04
CA ILE A 48 13.66 -5.17 10.15
C ILE A 48 13.77 -6.01 11.41
N CYS A 49 12.68 -6.66 11.83
CA CYS A 49 12.72 -7.46 13.05
C CYS A 49 13.03 -8.94 12.78
N ASP A 50 12.93 -9.35 11.53
CA ASP A 50 13.26 -10.71 11.12
C ASP A 50 12.44 -11.77 11.84
N ASP A 51 11.30 -11.39 12.36
CA ASP A 51 10.47 -12.28 13.16
C ASP A 51 9.04 -12.29 12.68
N GLY A 52 8.47 -11.12 12.44
CA GLY A 52 7.09 -11.02 12.01
C GLY A 52 6.94 -11.26 10.53
N ARG A 53 5.76 -11.68 10.11
CA ARG A 53 5.45 -11.83 8.70
C ARG A 53 4.81 -10.56 8.19
N LEU A 54 5.19 -10.14 7.01
CA LEU A 54 4.63 -8.94 6.41
C LEU A 54 3.22 -9.21 5.91
N VAL A 55 2.35 -8.22 6.07
CA VAL A 55 1.02 -8.24 5.47
C VAL A 55 0.90 -7.01 4.59
N THR A 56 0.00 -7.06 3.61
CA THR A 56 -0.28 -5.93 2.75
C THR A 56 -1.62 -5.34 3.12
N VAL A 57 -1.66 -4.05 3.35
CA VAL A 57 -2.89 -3.31 3.60
C VAL A 57 -3.10 -2.39 2.41
N THR A 58 -4.29 -2.42 1.83
CA THR A 58 -4.61 -1.56 0.70
C THR A 58 -5.59 -0.50 1.15
N PHE A 59 -5.27 0.75 0.87
CA PHE A 59 -6.15 1.88 1.13
C PHE A 59 -6.65 2.42 -0.20
N VAL A 60 -7.94 2.69 -0.31
CA VAL A 60 -8.54 3.20 -1.53
C VAL A 60 -9.18 4.54 -1.22
N PHE A 61 -8.77 5.58 -1.94
CA PHE A 61 -9.28 6.93 -1.75
C PHE A 61 -9.97 7.40 -3.02
N GLY A 62 -11.01 8.19 -2.87
CA GLY A 62 -11.70 8.72 -4.05
C GLY A 62 -12.99 9.38 -3.69
N ALA A 63 -13.67 9.91 -4.70
CA ALA A 63 -14.97 10.55 -4.51
C ALA A 63 -15.96 9.55 -3.97
N LYS A 64 -16.84 10.01 -3.11
CA LYS A 64 -17.88 9.18 -2.51
C LYS A 64 -17.32 8.10 -1.59
N LEU A 65 -16.06 8.19 -1.24
CA LEU A 65 -15.47 7.34 -0.21
C LEU A 65 -15.17 8.19 1.01
N PRO A 66 -15.04 7.60 2.20
CA PRO A 66 -14.72 8.36 3.39
C PRO A 66 -13.38 9.08 3.24
N PRO A 67 -13.18 10.22 3.88
CA PRO A 67 -11.92 10.96 3.76
C PRO A 67 -10.71 10.13 4.15
N GLY A 68 -10.87 9.21 5.08
CA GLY A 68 -9.77 8.34 5.48
C GLY A 68 -9.57 7.16 4.55
N GLY A 69 -10.38 7.05 3.50
CA GLY A 69 -10.29 5.95 2.56
C GLY A 69 -11.00 4.70 3.04
N ARG A 70 -11.01 3.70 2.19
CA ARG A 70 -11.55 2.39 2.52
C ARG A 70 -10.43 1.38 2.51
N CYS A 71 -10.48 0.43 3.44
CA CYS A 71 -9.54 -0.69 3.48
C CYS A 71 -10.32 -1.96 3.18
N PRO A 72 -10.33 -2.41 1.93
CA PRO A 72 -11.06 -3.64 1.61
C PRO A 72 -10.44 -4.84 2.33
N GLY A 73 -11.28 -5.68 2.90
CA GLY A 73 -10.82 -6.85 3.63
C GLY A 73 -10.66 -8.08 2.76
N THR A 74 -11.16 -8.04 1.54
CA THR A 74 -11.06 -9.18 0.63
C THR A 74 -10.70 -8.70 -0.77
N VAL A 75 -10.22 -9.63 -1.58
CA VAL A 75 -9.92 -9.33 -2.97
C VAL A 75 -11.19 -8.92 -3.71
N ALA A 76 -12.32 -9.54 -3.37
CA ALA A 76 -13.58 -9.19 -4.01
C ALA A 76 -13.97 -7.75 -3.73
N GLU A 77 -13.81 -7.30 -2.50
CA GLU A 77 -14.09 -5.92 -2.15
C GLU A 77 -13.17 -4.96 -2.87
N LEU A 78 -11.90 -5.30 -2.97
CA LEU A 78 -10.95 -4.45 -3.69
C LEU A 78 -11.34 -4.36 -5.17
N LYS A 79 -11.68 -5.48 -5.77
CA LYS A 79 -12.10 -5.47 -7.17
C LYS A 79 -13.35 -4.62 -7.38
N ALA A 80 -14.28 -4.69 -6.45
CA ALA A 80 -15.50 -3.88 -6.56
C ALA A 80 -15.17 -2.40 -6.50
N LEU A 81 -14.24 -2.01 -5.62
CA LEU A 81 -13.84 -0.61 -5.54
C LEU A 81 -13.13 -0.18 -6.82
N CYS A 82 -12.34 -1.04 -7.42
CA CYS A 82 -11.60 -0.72 -8.62
C CYS A 82 -12.47 -0.67 -9.87
N ARG A 83 -13.71 -1.16 -9.78
CA ARG A 83 -14.63 -1.11 -10.91
C ARG A 83 -15.64 0.03 -10.82
N ARG A 84 -15.50 0.88 -9.81
CA ARG A 84 -16.43 1.98 -9.66
C ARG A 84 -16.34 2.94 -10.83
N PRO A 85 -17.44 3.62 -11.18
CA PRO A 85 -17.38 4.61 -12.24
C PRO A 85 -16.53 5.82 -11.86
N GLU A 86 -16.38 6.08 -10.57
CA GLU A 86 -15.55 7.19 -10.13
C GLU A 86 -14.10 6.72 -10.01
N PRO A 87 -13.14 7.54 -10.41
CA PRO A 87 -11.74 7.15 -10.24
C PRO A 87 -11.36 7.06 -8.78
N VAL A 88 -10.45 6.15 -8.48
CA VAL A 88 -9.93 5.98 -7.13
C VAL A 88 -8.41 5.89 -7.20
N LEU A 89 -7.76 6.12 -6.07
CA LEU A 89 -6.32 5.99 -5.96
C LEU A 89 -6.05 4.94 -4.89
N CYS A 90 -5.27 3.94 -5.23
CA CYS A 90 -4.98 2.82 -4.34
C CYS A 90 -3.56 2.90 -3.83
N TYR A 91 -3.37 2.67 -2.53
CA TYR A 91 -2.06 2.62 -1.90
C TYR A 91 -1.90 1.26 -1.26
N GLU A 92 -0.84 0.55 -1.63
CA GLU A 92 -0.52 -0.74 -1.00
C GLU A 92 0.65 -0.52 -0.06
N VAL A 93 0.45 -0.85 1.20
CA VAL A 93 1.44 -0.64 2.26
C VAL A 93 1.80 -2.00 2.86
N GLU A 94 3.10 -2.27 3.00
CA GLU A 94 3.48 -3.47 3.74
C GLU A 94 3.62 -3.11 5.21
N VAL A 95 3.20 -3.99 6.08
CA VAL A 95 3.21 -3.75 7.52
C VAL A 95 3.66 -4.99 8.24
N CYS A 96 4.48 -4.82 9.27
CA CYS A 96 4.79 -5.88 10.21
C CYS A 96 4.10 -5.55 11.52
N ALA A 97 3.11 -6.33 11.90
CA ALA A 97 2.39 -6.08 13.14
C ALA A 97 3.24 -6.38 14.38
N ALA A 98 4.32 -7.14 14.22
CA ALA A 98 5.18 -7.49 15.34
C ALA A 98 6.06 -6.33 15.78
N CYS A 99 6.64 -5.59 14.83
CA CYS A 99 7.55 -4.50 15.20
C CYS A 99 7.07 -3.12 14.75
N ALA A 100 5.96 -3.05 14.02
CA ALA A 100 5.39 -1.79 13.50
C ALA A 100 6.16 -1.18 12.32
N TRP A 101 6.95 -1.99 11.61
CA TRP A 101 7.55 -1.57 10.35
C TRP A 101 6.44 -1.35 9.33
N HIS A 102 6.55 -0.32 8.53
CA HIS A 102 5.63 -0.10 7.43
C HIS A 102 6.33 0.65 6.31
N HIS A 103 5.88 0.43 5.09
CA HIS A 103 6.39 1.18 3.93
C HIS A 103 5.39 1.09 2.80
N LEU A 104 5.24 2.20 2.09
CA LEU A 104 4.41 2.21 0.90
C LEU A 104 5.10 1.39 -0.18
N MET A 105 4.39 0.47 -0.79
CA MET A 105 4.95 -0.40 -1.82
C MET A 105 4.47 -0.05 -3.22
N ARG A 106 3.21 0.33 -3.36
CA ARG A 106 2.64 0.69 -4.65
C ARG A 106 1.59 1.75 -4.50
N LYS A 107 1.47 2.57 -5.52
CA LYS A 107 0.40 3.54 -5.62
C LYS A 107 -0.08 3.50 -7.05
N TYR A 108 -1.37 3.32 -7.27
CA TYR A 108 -1.88 3.22 -8.63
C TYR A 108 -3.34 3.68 -8.70
N PRO A 109 -3.73 4.24 -9.84
CA PRO A 109 -5.13 4.63 -10.04
C PRO A 109 -5.95 3.44 -10.47
N ALA A 110 -7.24 3.50 -10.17
CA ALA A 110 -8.19 2.50 -10.61
C ALA A 110 -9.57 3.15 -10.67
N GLY A 111 -10.59 2.40 -11.00
CA GLY A 111 -11.91 2.95 -11.13
C GLY A 111 -12.01 3.84 -12.34
N GLY A 112 -13.22 4.20 -12.71
CA GLY A 112 -13.43 5.02 -13.87
C GLY A 112 -12.87 4.42 -15.15
N GLU A 113 -12.57 3.15 -15.14
CA GLU A 113 -11.81 2.53 -16.20
C GLU A 113 -12.54 2.44 -17.51
N THR A 114 -13.82 2.29 -17.46
CA THR A 114 -14.56 2.26 -18.68
C THR A 114 -14.40 3.54 -19.45
N LYS A 115 -14.17 4.64 -18.74
CA LYS A 115 -13.96 5.90 -19.40
C LYS A 115 -12.52 6.26 -19.44
N ALA A 116 -11.87 6.10 -18.34
CA ALA A 116 -10.48 6.52 -18.23
C ALA A 116 -9.57 5.66 -19.08
N ALA A 117 -9.82 4.40 -19.12
CA ALA A 117 -9.00 3.52 -19.94
C ALA A 117 -9.13 3.87 -21.40
N ALA A 118 -10.33 4.17 -21.81
CA ALA A 118 -10.54 4.55 -23.17
C ALA A 118 -9.81 5.81 -23.54
N LYS A 119 -9.75 6.74 -22.61
CA LYS A 119 -9.03 7.94 -22.85
C LYS A 119 -7.55 7.73 -22.80
N ASN A 120 -7.11 6.88 -21.95
CA ASN A 120 -5.70 6.74 -21.68
C ASN A 120 -5.02 5.67 -22.46
N LEU A 121 -5.72 4.99 -23.30
CA LEU A 121 -5.05 4.00 -24.07
C LEU A 121 -3.94 4.60 -24.88
N GLY A 122 -4.09 5.81 -25.24
CA GLY A 122 -3.09 6.48 -25.96
C GLY A 122 -2.09 7.15 -25.13
N LYS A 123 -2.24 7.24 -23.83
CA LYS A 123 -1.33 7.86 -23.03
C LYS A 123 -0.61 6.87 -22.32
N SER A 124 0.42 7.14 -21.92
CA SER A 124 1.07 6.25 -21.14
C SER A 124 0.43 6.11 -19.89
N PRO A 125 0.14 5.08 -19.56
CA PRO A 125 -0.37 4.89 -18.29
C PRO A 125 0.62 5.06 -17.31
N SER A 126 1.61 5.26 -17.73
CA SER A 126 2.47 5.48 -16.77
C SER A 126 2.22 6.57 -16.11
N LYS A 127 1.63 7.02 -16.40
CA LYS A 127 1.50 7.85 -15.61
C LYS A 127 0.86 7.61 -14.72
N GLY A 128 0.95 7.22 -14.64
CA GLY A 128 0.43 7.01 -13.91
C GLY A 128 0.47 7.52 -12.98
N PRO A 129 0.30 7.60 -12.53
CA PRO A 129 0.16 8.19 -11.64
C PRO A 129 0.99 8.53 -10.91
N VAL A 130 1.15 8.64 -10.95
CA VAL A 130 1.76 8.78 -10.37
C VAL A 130 2.50 9.34 -9.92
N ARG A 131 2.91 9.85 -9.75
CA ARG A 131 3.64 10.16 -9.24
C ARG A 131 4.01 10.79 -8.80
#